data_31564585f4f251d28ccb0ca283ffda3b
#
_entry.id   31564585f4f251d28ccb0ca283ffda3b
#
_cell.length_a   1.000
_cell.length_b   1.000
_cell.length_c   1.000
_cell.angle_alpha   90.00
_cell.angle_beta   90.00
_cell.angle_gamma   90.00
#
_symmetry.space_group_name_H-M   'P 1'
#
loop_
_entity.id
_entity.type
_entity.pdbx_description
1 polymer ?
#
loop_
_entity_poly.entity_id
_entity_poly.type
_entity_poly.pdbx_seq_one_letter_code
_entity_poly.pdbx_strand_id
1 'polypeptide(L)'
;MEKRDYYPILESILFTMGKSVEIKTLAEALKLTQEEIKQILQDMAKEYSEKQRGIQLVFLEDSVQLCTKPQYYEYLIRIASRPQKQV
;
A
#
# COMPACT_ATOMS: atom_id res chain seq x y z
N MET A 1 -20.86 1.58 -4.90
CA MET A 1 -19.74 2.20 -4.20
C MET A 1 -18.88 2.97 -5.18
N GLU A 2 -18.43 4.13 -4.77
CA GLU A 2 -17.52 4.92 -5.57
C GLU A 2 -16.10 4.39 -5.42
N LYS A 3 -15.21 4.72 -6.37
CA LYS A 3 -13.83 4.27 -6.31
C LYS A 3 -13.16 4.63 -4.99
N ARG A 4 -13.40 5.85 -4.51
CA ARG A 4 -12.77 6.32 -3.28
C ARG A 4 -13.21 5.54 -2.04
N ASP A 5 -14.35 4.90 -2.10
CA ASP A 5 -14.83 4.08 -0.98
C ASP A 5 -13.96 2.83 -0.78
N TYR A 6 -13.26 2.41 -1.83
CA TYR A 6 -12.38 1.26 -1.76
C TYR A 6 -10.99 1.59 -1.20
N TYR A 7 -10.63 2.87 -1.15
CA TYR A 7 -9.30 3.27 -0.67
C TYR A 7 -9.00 2.77 0.74
N PRO A 8 -9.85 3.03 1.74
CA PRO A 8 -9.55 2.53 3.08
C PRO A 8 -9.59 1.01 3.17
N ILE A 9 -10.41 0.36 2.37
CA ILE A 9 -10.47 -1.09 2.35
C ILE A 9 -9.14 -1.65 1.85
N LEU A 10 -8.69 -1.16 0.71
CA LEU A 10 -7.42 -1.60 0.14
C LEU A 10 -6.24 -1.25 1.03
N GLU A 11 -6.26 -0.06 1.61
CA GLU A 11 -5.22 0.36 2.53
C GLU A 11 -5.12 -0.59 3.71
N SER A 12 -6.25 -0.94 4.30
CA SER A 12 -6.26 -1.83 5.47
C SER A 12 -5.73 -3.22 5.11
N ILE A 13 -6.09 -3.73 3.94
CA ILE A 13 -5.62 -5.03 3.50
C ILE A 13 -4.10 -4.99 3.29
N LEU A 14 -3.62 -4.01 2.54
CA LEU A 14 -2.20 -3.90 2.22
C LEU A 14 -1.35 -3.65 3.45
N PHE A 15 -1.86 -2.85 4.38
CA PHE A 15 -1.16 -2.58 5.63
C PHE A 15 -1.05 -3.86 6.47
N THR A 16 -2.15 -4.58 6.59
CA THR A 16 -2.20 -5.80 7.39
C THR A 16 -1.31 -6.90 6.82
N MET A 17 -1.31 -7.04 5.50
CA MET A 17 -0.52 -8.08 4.86
C MET A 17 0.98 -7.83 4.98
N GLY A 18 1.41 -6.56 4.95
CA GLY A 18 2.80 -6.20 5.13
C GLY A 18 3.74 -6.69 4.03
N LYS A 19 3.20 -7.15 2.92
CA LYS A 19 3.95 -7.64 1.77
C LYS A 19 3.12 -7.41 0.53
N SER A 20 3.67 -7.74 -0.64
CA SER A 20 2.92 -7.58 -1.88
C SER A 20 1.72 -8.51 -1.91
N VAL A 21 0.62 -8.01 -2.47
CA VAL A 21 -0.63 -8.76 -2.60
C VAL A 21 -1.00 -8.77 -4.07
N GLU A 22 -1.36 -9.93 -4.57
CA GLU A 22 -1.73 -10.08 -5.97
C GLU A 22 -3.01 -9.32 -6.28
N ILE A 23 -3.03 -8.65 -7.43
CA ILE A 23 -4.22 -7.92 -7.87
C ILE A 23 -5.40 -8.87 -8.02
N LYS A 24 -5.14 -10.08 -8.50
CA LYS A 24 -6.15 -11.11 -8.63
C LYS A 24 -6.83 -11.38 -7.28
N THR A 25 -6.04 -11.48 -6.23
CA THR A 25 -6.55 -11.73 -4.87
C THR A 25 -7.43 -10.59 -4.40
N LEU A 26 -6.99 -9.35 -4.65
CA LEU A 26 -7.78 -8.18 -4.29
C LEU A 26 -9.09 -8.13 -5.06
N ALA A 27 -9.03 -8.47 -6.35
CA ALA A 27 -10.24 -8.49 -7.18
C ALA A 27 -11.24 -9.49 -6.65
N GLU A 28 -10.79 -10.66 -6.26
CA GLU A 28 -11.65 -11.68 -5.69
C GLU A 28 -12.26 -11.24 -4.36
N ALA A 29 -11.44 -10.63 -3.53
CA ALA A 29 -11.90 -10.19 -2.21
C ALA A 29 -12.96 -9.08 -2.30
N LEU A 30 -12.80 -8.17 -3.24
CA LEU A 30 -13.70 -7.04 -3.39
C LEU A 30 -14.81 -7.27 -4.41
N LYS A 31 -14.78 -8.41 -5.07
CA LYS A 31 -15.75 -8.79 -6.11
C LYS A 31 -15.75 -7.78 -7.26
N LEU A 32 -14.56 -7.40 -7.66
CA LEU A 32 -14.33 -6.49 -8.78
C LEU A 32 -13.46 -7.18 -9.81
N THR A 33 -13.42 -6.63 -11.02
CA THR A 33 -12.51 -7.12 -12.02
C THR A 33 -11.08 -6.66 -11.71
N GLN A 34 -10.10 -7.34 -12.27
CA GLN A 34 -8.71 -6.92 -12.10
C GLN A 34 -8.48 -5.54 -12.68
N GLU A 35 -9.14 -5.22 -13.79
CA GLU A 35 -9.04 -3.89 -14.40
C GLU A 35 -9.57 -2.80 -13.46
N GLU A 36 -10.69 -3.08 -12.81
CA GLU A 36 -11.25 -2.12 -11.86
C GLU A 36 -10.31 -1.91 -10.68
N ILE A 37 -9.73 -2.99 -10.17
CA ILE A 37 -8.76 -2.89 -9.08
C ILE A 37 -7.53 -2.09 -9.51
N LYS A 38 -7.01 -2.36 -10.70
CA LYS A 38 -5.84 -1.62 -11.21
C LYS A 38 -6.14 -0.14 -11.30
N GLN A 39 -7.31 0.22 -11.80
CA GLN A 39 -7.69 1.62 -11.92
C GLN A 39 -7.78 2.30 -10.55
N ILE A 40 -8.41 1.63 -9.60
CA ILE A 40 -8.55 2.17 -8.25
C ILE A 40 -7.17 2.35 -7.60
N LEU A 41 -6.30 1.35 -7.75
CA LEU A 41 -4.96 1.42 -7.17
C LEU A 41 -4.12 2.52 -7.80
N GLN A 42 -4.24 2.74 -9.11
CA GLN A 42 -3.53 3.82 -9.79
C GLN A 42 -3.97 5.18 -9.27
N ASP A 43 -5.27 5.37 -9.12
CA ASP A 43 -5.79 6.63 -8.59
C ASP A 43 -5.35 6.84 -7.15
N MET A 44 -5.37 5.79 -6.36
CA MET A 44 -4.93 5.82 -4.97
C MET A 44 -3.44 6.12 -4.86
N ALA A 45 -2.64 5.51 -5.74
CA ALA A 45 -1.19 5.73 -5.76
C ALA A 45 -0.87 7.18 -6.10
N LYS A 46 -1.61 7.75 -7.05
CA LYS A 46 -1.42 9.14 -7.44
C LYS A 46 -1.71 10.06 -6.26
N GLU A 47 -2.81 9.81 -5.56
CA GLU A 47 -3.18 10.63 -4.40
C GLU A 47 -2.10 10.55 -3.32
N TYR A 48 -1.57 9.35 -3.06
CA TYR A 48 -0.53 9.17 -2.06
C TYR A 48 0.76 9.88 -2.47
N SER A 49 1.07 9.91 -3.75
CA SER A 49 2.29 10.57 -4.22
C SER A 49 2.19 12.08 -4.16
N GLU A 50 0.99 12.64 -4.28
CA GLU A 50 0.77 14.08 -4.26
C GLU A 50 0.66 14.65 -2.85
N LYS A 51 0.37 13.83 -1.87
CA LYS A 51 0.22 14.29 -0.49
C LYS A 51 1.48 14.02 0.31
N GLN A 52 1.64 14.79 1.37
CA GLN A 52 2.79 14.59 2.27
C GLN A 52 2.52 13.40 3.17
N ARG A 53 2.65 12.22 2.60
CA ARG A 53 2.47 10.97 3.31
C ARG A 53 3.77 10.21 3.35
N GLY A 54 3.94 9.41 4.38
CA GLY A 54 5.13 8.59 4.52
C GLY A 54 5.10 7.29 3.78
N ILE A 55 3.94 6.93 3.21
CA ILE A 55 3.76 5.67 2.52
C ILE A 55 3.38 5.88 1.07
N GLN A 56 3.62 4.86 0.26
CA GLN A 56 3.30 4.87 -1.16
C GLN A 56 2.89 3.47 -1.60
N LEU A 57 2.25 3.39 -2.75
CA LEU A 57 1.94 2.11 -3.37
C LEU A 57 3.02 1.79 -4.40
N VAL A 58 3.57 0.60 -4.31
CA VAL A 58 4.58 0.11 -5.25
C VAL A 58 3.95 -1.02 -6.04
N PHE A 59 3.99 -0.89 -7.37
CA PHE A 59 3.42 -1.89 -8.25
C PHE A 59 4.50 -2.84 -8.72
N LEU A 60 4.24 -4.12 -8.55
CA LEU A 60 5.05 -5.18 -9.13
C LEU A 60 4.26 -5.73 -10.32
N GLU A 61 4.76 -6.76 -10.97
CA GLU A 61 4.15 -7.23 -12.20
C GLU A 61 2.66 -7.51 -12.06
N ASP A 62 2.29 -8.36 -11.10
CA ASP A 62 0.89 -8.75 -10.89
C ASP A 62 0.42 -8.44 -9.48
N SER A 63 1.16 -7.62 -8.75
CA SER A 63 0.83 -7.36 -7.35
C SER A 63 1.15 -5.93 -6.97
N VAL A 64 0.74 -5.55 -5.78
CA VAL A 64 0.94 -4.21 -5.25
C VAL A 64 1.32 -4.33 -3.78
N GLN A 65 2.09 -3.37 -3.31
CA GLN A 65 2.54 -3.36 -1.92
C GLN A 65 2.53 -1.94 -1.39
N LEU A 66 2.17 -1.81 -0.12
CA LEU A 66 2.23 -0.54 0.58
C LEU A 66 3.61 -0.45 1.23
N CYS A 67 4.36 0.58 0.87
CA CYS A 67 5.75 0.75 1.33
C CYS A 67 5.97 2.15 1.84
N THR A 68 7.02 2.33 2.64
CA THR A 68 7.42 3.67 3.04
C THR A 68 8.10 4.37 1.87
N LYS A 69 8.06 5.69 1.89
CA LYS A 69 8.75 6.47 0.86
C LYS A 69 10.23 6.57 1.19
N PRO A 70 11.12 6.42 0.19
CA PRO A 70 12.56 6.40 0.45
C PRO A 70 13.10 7.64 1.15
N GLN A 71 12.49 8.79 0.94
CA GLN A 71 12.98 10.04 1.52
C GLN A 71 12.93 10.07 3.05
N TYR A 72 12.18 9.14 3.65
CA TYR A 72 12.07 9.06 5.10
C TYR A 72 12.87 7.91 5.70
N TYR A 73 13.61 7.22 4.85
CA TYR A 73 14.30 6.01 5.25
C TYR A 73 15.33 6.22 6.34
N GLU A 74 16.01 7.36 6.34
CA GLU A 74 17.03 7.63 7.37
C GLU A 74 16.43 7.65 8.78
N TYR A 75 15.18 8.09 8.91
CA TYR A 75 14.52 8.11 10.21
C TYR A 75 14.18 6.71 10.67
N LEU A 76 13.81 5.86 9.73
CA LEU A 76 13.52 4.45 10.02
C LEU A 76 14.78 3.74 10.49
N ILE A 77 15.91 4.02 9.83
CA ILE A 77 17.18 3.43 10.20
C ILE A 77 17.58 3.84 11.61
N ARG A 78 17.37 5.09 11.98
CA ARG A 78 17.70 5.58 13.32
C ARG A 78 16.95 4.82 14.39
N ILE A 79 15.70 4.49 14.15
CA ILE A 79 14.91 3.72 15.09
C ILE A 79 15.32 2.25 15.07
N ALA A 80 15.49 1.69 13.89
CA ALA A 80 15.84 0.28 13.73
C ALA A 80 17.21 -0.05 14.29
N SER A 81 18.13 0.92 14.31
CA SER A 81 19.48 0.71 14.82
C SER A 81 19.59 0.85 16.33
N ARG A 82 18.51 1.27 16.99
CA ARG A 82 18.52 1.36 18.45
C ARG A 82 18.49 -0.02 19.06
N PRO A 83 19.19 -0.21 20.18
CA PRO A 83 19.07 -1.47 20.90
C PRO A 83 17.62 -1.69 21.28
N GLN A 84 17.10 -2.83 20.91
CA GLN A 84 15.73 -3.19 21.26
C GLN A 84 15.72 -3.73 22.67
N LYS A 85 14.79 -3.23 23.47
CA LYS A 85 14.61 -3.82 24.79
C LYS A 85 13.93 -5.15 24.60
N GLN A 86 14.55 -6.17 25.13
CA GLN A 86 13.95 -7.49 25.16
C GLN A 86 12.91 -7.50 26.26
N VAL A 87 11.73 -7.91 25.90
CA VAL A 87 10.64 -7.98 26.86
C VAL A 87 10.53 -9.39 27.37
#